data_f73679019fd565b188745f730938a3a3
#
_entry.id   f73679019fd565b188745f730938a3a3
#
_cell.length_a   1.000
_cell.length_b   1.000
_cell.length_c   1.000
_cell.angle_alpha   90.00
_cell.angle_beta   90.00
_cell.angle_gamma   90.00
#
_symmetry.space_group_name_H-M   'P 1'
#
loop_
_entity.id
_entity.type
_entity.pdbx_description
1 polymer ?
#
loop_
_entity_poly.entity_id
_entity_poly.type
_entity_poly.pdbx_seq_one_letter_code
_entity_poly.pdbx_strand_id
1 'polypeptide(L)'
;LSRGLGDVYKRQRADLQAHLADPASPIDGGQYKYSTHYLEYQNSDPIVNALNGSILTTDDSKVKVIFVPTYLNKADGIFNKDYYELLVGMDITVFPSYYEPWGYTPLESVAFSVPTITTTLAGFGLWVDKQREHLGVEVIRRDDYNDKEVEEKIADSLLRFSALDEKHVSEMRVSAYEISETALWEHLFAAYEQAYSEAVESSVIRTNRAVLDESNARNEPVSY
;
A
#
# COMPACT_ATOMS: atom_id res chain seq x y z
N LEU A 1 21.14 6.07 9.14
CA LEU A 1 20.17 5.92 8.03
C LEU A 1 19.07 7.00 8.11
N SER A 2 18.46 7.27 9.28
CA SER A 2 17.36 8.23 9.42
C SER A 2 17.72 9.68 9.03
N ARG A 3 18.95 10.17 9.29
CA ARG A 3 19.36 11.54 8.92
C ARG A 3 19.48 11.72 7.40
N GLY A 4 20.01 10.74 6.68
CA GLY A 4 20.15 10.82 5.22
C GLY A 4 18.80 10.77 4.49
N LEU A 5 17.85 9.95 4.96
CA LEU A 5 16.50 9.87 4.41
C LEU A 5 15.71 11.18 4.61
N GLY A 6 15.85 11.83 5.78
CA GLY A 6 15.22 13.13 6.05
C GLY A 6 15.66 14.22 5.07
N ASP A 7 16.94 14.27 4.72
CA ASP A 7 17.46 15.25 3.77
C ASP A 7 17.06 14.94 2.32
N VAL A 8 16.96 13.65 1.96
CA VAL A 8 16.44 13.23 0.65
C VAL A 8 14.97 13.59 0.55
N TYR A 9 14.17 13.29 1.56
CA TYR A 9 12.76 13.65 1.63
C TYR A 9 12.53 15.15 1.42
N LYS A 10 13.24 16.01 2.15
CA LYS A 10 13.07 17.47 2.03
C LYS A 10 13.35 17.96 0.62
N ARG A 11 14.37 17.41 -0.04
CA ARG A 11 14.69 17.75 -1.45
C ARG A 11 13.61 17.25 -2.40
N GLN A 12 13.23 15.99 -2.31
CA GLN A 12 12.22 15.39 -3.20
C GLN A 12 10.86 16.07 -3.04
N ARG A 13 10.47 16.40 -1.81
CA ARG A 13 9.26 17.17 -1.55
C ARG A 13 9.30 18.55 -2.17
N ALA A 14 10.43 19.27 -2.04
CA ALA A 14 10.60 20.60 -2.65
C ALA A 14 10.54 20.53 -4.18
N ASP A 15 11.20 19.54 -4.79
CA ASP A 15 11.17 19.31 -6.23
C ASP A 15 9.75 18.99 -6.72
N LEU A 16 9.02 18.13 -6.01
CA LEU A 16 7.65 17.80 -6.34
C LEU A 16 6.75 19.04 -6.23
N GLN A 17 6.85 19.80 -5.13
CA GLN A 17 6.08 21.02 -4.94
C GLN A 17 6.38 22.07 -6.01
N ALA A 18 7.65 22.23 -6.40
CA ALA A 18 8.05 23.13 -7.47
C ALA A 18 7.44 22.71 -8.82
N HIS A 19 7.45 21.41 -9.11
CA HIS A 19 6.85 20.87 -10.33
C HIS A 19 5.33 21.09 -10.37
N LEU A 20 4.63 20.87 -9.25
CA LEU A 20 3.19 21.08 -9.13
C LEU A 20 2.80 22.56 -9.12
N ALA A 21 3.70 23.46 -8.71
CA ALA A 21 3.47 24.90 -8.66
C ALA A 21 3.80 25.61 -9.98
N ASP A 22 4.49 24.97 -10.92
CA ASP A 22 4.82 25.54 -12.20
C ASP A 22 3.65 25.43 -13.19
N PRO A 23 2.93 26.54 -13.47
CA PRO A 23 1.82 26.51 -14.41
C PRO A 23 2.26 26.34 -15.88
N ALA A 24 3.56 26.41 -16.14
CA ALA A 24 4.16 26.20 -17.47
C ALA A 24 4.57 24.74 -17.70
N SER A 25 4.62 23.91 -16.65
CA SER A 25 4.71 22.46 -16.87
C SER A 25 3.40 22.03 -17.52
N PRO A 26 3.40 21.72 -18.83
CA PRO A 26 2.19 21.21 -19.42
C PRO A 26 1.93 19.84 -18.79
N ILE A 27 1.05 19.82 -17.83
CA ILE A 27 0.17 18.68 -17.73
C ILE A 27 -0.58 18.76 -19.06
N ASP A 28 0.07 18.32 -20.14
CA ASP A 28 -0.54 18.23 -21.46
C ASP A 28 -1.52 17.06 -21.40
N GLY A 29 -2.32 17.22 -20.36
CA GLY A 29 -3.24 16.25 -19.97
C GLY A 29 -4.48 16.48 -20.73
N GLY A 30 -4.82 15.83 -21.50
CA GLY A 30 -6.11 15.56 -21.94
C GLY A 30 -7.16 16.64 -21.80
N GLN A 31 -8.35 16.32 -22.06
CA GLN A 31 -9.51 17.19 -22.00
C GLN A 31 -9.77 17.82 -20.59
N TYR A 32 -9.14 17.29 -19.54
CA TYR A 32 -9.38 17.71 -18.15
C TYR A 32 -8.12 18.28 -17.49
N LYS A 33 -8.25 19.41 -16.82
CA LYS A 33 -7.16 20.08 -16.10
C LYS A 33 -6.49 19.25 -15.00
N TYR A 34 -7.13 18.20 -14.53
CA TYR A 34 -6.66 17.35 -13.44
C TYR A 34 -6.07 16.01 -13.90
N SER A 35 -6.15 15.68 -15.20
CA SER A 35 -5.58 14.46 -15.77
C SER A 35 -4.32 14.77 -16.58
N THR A 36 -3.26 14.01 -16.35
CA THR A 36 -1.98 14.19 -17.03
C THR A 36 -1.92 13.57 -18.42
N HIS A 37 -2.82 12.63 -18.71
CA HIS A 37 -2.85 11.90 -19.99
C HIS A 37 -4.28 11.76 -20.51
N TYR A 38 -4.40 11.55 -21.81
CA TYR A 38 -5.65 11.12 -22.45
C TYR A 38 -5.93 9.66 -22.12
N LEU A 39 -7.17 9.35 -21.80
CA LEU A 39 -7.66 8.00 -21.57
C LEU A 39 -8.41 7.52 -22.82
N GLU A 40 -8.19 6.28 -23.21
CA GLU A 40 -8.90 5.67 -24.35
C GLU A 40 -10.42 5.69 -24.17
N TYR A 41 -10.90 5.45 -22.95
CA TYR A 41 -12.33 5.44 -22.61
C TYR A 41 -12.70 6.54 -21.60
N GLN A 42 -12.21 7.73 -21.85
CA GLN A 42 -12.29 8.87 -20.93
C GLN A 42 -13.70 9.17 -20.42
N ASN A 43 -14.73 9.08 -21.27
CA ASN A 43 -16.13 9.37 -20.91
C ASN A 43 -16.77 8.30 -20.02
N SER A 44 -16.18 7.12 -19.91
CA SER A 44 -16.65 6.00 -19.08
C SER A 44 -15.71 5.67 -17.91
N ASP A 45 -14.60 6.40 -17.79
CA ASP A 45 -13.68 6.19 -16.68
C ASP A 45 -14.32 6.62 -15.36
N PRO A 46 -14.35 5.73 -14.32
CA PRO A 46 -15.02 6.04 -13.06
C PRO A 46 -14.34 7.15 -12.26
N ILE A 47 -13.00 7.28 -12.34
CA ILE A 47 -12.25 8.33 -11.64
C ILE A 47 -12.54 9.69 -12.30
N VAL A 48 -12.47 9.74 -13.61
CA VAL A 48 -12.80 10.94 -14.38
C VAL A 48 -14.22 11.38 -14.11
N ASN A 49 -15.19 10.45 -14.11
CA ASN A 49 -16.59 10.74 -13.84
C ASN A 49 -16.82 11.23 -12.41
N ALA A 50 -16.12 10.67 -11.42
CA ALA A 50 -16.21 11.11 -10.03
C ALA A 50 -15.61 12.52 -9.82
N LEU A 51 -14.54 12.85 -10.53
CA LEU A 51 -13.90 14.17 -10.45
C LEU A 51 -14.64 15.23 -11.27
N ASN A 52 -15.33 14.82 -12.32
CA ASN A 52 -15.99 15.75 -13.24
C ASN A 52 -17.14 16.48 -12.52
N GLY A 53 -17.06 17.81 -12.50
CA GLY A 53 -18.02 18.64 -11.75
C GLY A 53 -17.79 18.71 -10.24
N SER A 54 -16.78 18.04 -9.72
CA SER A 54 -16.36 18.18 -8.31
C SER A 54 -15.74 19.55 -8.05
N ILE A 55 -15.93 20.08 -6.83
CA ILE A 55 -15.27 21.30 -6.37
C ILE A 55 -13.73 21.15 -6.40
N LEU A 56 -13.21 19.94 -6.28
CA LEU A 56 -11.77 19.63 -6.31
C LEU A 56 -11.10 19.96 -7.65
N THR A 57 -11.89 20.09 -8.71
CA THR A 57 -11.42 20.43 -10.07
C THR A 57 -11.54 21.90 -10.40
N THR A 58 -12.04 22.73 -9.48
CA THR A 58 -12.17 24.19 -9.66
C THR A 58 -10.87 24.90 -9.33
N ASP A 59 -10.68 26.07 -9.95
CA ASP A 59 -9.47 26.89 -9.69
C ASP A 59 -9.43 27.44 -8.25
N ASP A 60 -10.59 27.60 -7.61
CA ASP A 60 -10.72 28.10 -6.23
C ASP A 60 -10.47 27.02 -5.16
N SER A 61 -10.38 25.75 -5.55
CA SER A 61 -10.13 24.66 -4.60
C SER A 61 -8.73 24.79 -3.98
N LYS A 62 -8.67 24.73 -2.65
CA LYS A 62 -7.41 24.66 -1.90
C LYS A 62 -6.73 23.30 -2.03
N VAL A 63 -7.49 22.26 -2.34
CA VAL A 63 -7.01 20.91 -2.60
C VAL A 63 -6.91 20.73 -4.11
N LYS A 64 -5.76 20.28 -4.59
CA LYS A 64 -5.54 19.97 -5.99
C LYS A 64 -5.47 18.47 -6.18
N VAL A 65 -6.24 17.96 -7.14
CA VAL A 65 -6.20 16.57 -7.56
C VAL A 65 -5.43 16.47 -8.86
N ILE A 66 -4.49 15.55 -8.93
CA ILE A 66 -3.74 15.24 -10.13
C ILE A 66 -3.91 13.75 -10.39
N PHE A 67 -4.62 13.43 -11.46
CA PHE A 67 -4.83 12.08 -11.90
C PHE A 67 -3.76 11.71 -12.94
N VAL A 68 -2.94 10.71 -12.60
CA VAL A 68 -1.82 10.24 -13.44
C VAL A 68 -2.10 8.82 -13.90
N PRO A 69 -2.86 8.63 -14.99
CA PRO A 69 -3.26 7.30 -15.48
C PRO A 69 -2.15 6.63 -16.32
N THR A 70 -0.94 6.61 -15.80
CA THR A 70 0.21 5.97 -16.42
C THR A 70 1.17 5.44 -15.37
N TYR A 71 2.04 4.50 -15.78
CA TYR A 71 3.12 4.05 -14.91
C TYR A 71 4.22 5.12 -14.84
N LEU A 72 4.58 5.49 -13.62
CA LEU A 72 5.62 6.47 -13.35
C LEU A 72 7.00 5.89 -13.65
N ASN A 73 7.76 6.59 -14.49
CA ASN A 73 9.13 6.25 -14.86
C ASN A 73 9.89 7.48 -15.37
N LYS A 74 11.18 7.33 -15.64
CA LYS A 74 12.02 8.45 -16.11
C LYS A 74 11.63 9.06 -17.46
N ALA A 75 10.67 8.46 -18.15
CA ALA A 75 10.21 8.92 -19.47
C ALA A 75 8.69 9.07 -19.53
N ASP A 76 8.03 9.24 -18.38
CA ASP A 76 6.56 9.39 -18.30
C ASP A 76 6.04 10.73 -18.84
N GLY A 77 6.92 11.69 -19.07
CA GLY A 77 6.57 13.01 -19.61
C GLY A 77 5.95 13.97 -18.59
N ILE A 78 5.78 13.53 -17.33
CA ILE A 78 5.19 14.32 -16.24
C ILE A 78 6.25 14.63 -15.19
N PHE A 79 6.64 13.63 -14.41
CA PHE A 79 7.64 13.79 -13.37
C PHE A 79 9.05 13.42 -13.85
N ASN A 80 9.16 12.51 -14.82
CA ASN A 80 10.41 11.99 -15.37
C ASN A 80 11.35 11.45 -14.27
N LYS A 81 10.78 10.80 -13.27
CA LYS A 81 11.45 10.21 -12.12
C LYS A 81 11.01 8.77 -11.95
N ASP A 82 11.89 7.94 -11.39
CA ASP A 82 11.49 6.60 -10.97
C ASP A 82 10.45 6.65 -9.84
N TYR A 83 9.60 5.64 -9.77
CA TYR A 83 8.57 5.52 -8.73
C TYR A 83 9.12 5.75 -7.31
N TYR A 84 10.26 5.12 -6.99
CA TYR A 84 10.87 5.27 -5.65
C TYR A 84 11.45 6.66 -5.41
N GLU A 85 11.92 7.35 -6.44
CA GLU A 85 12.36 8.73 -6.33
C GLU A 85 11.19 9.66 -6.00
N LEU A 86 10.00 9.38 -6.53
CA LEU A 86 8.77 10.12 -6.22
C LEU A 86 8.23 9.74 -4.84
N LEU A 87 8.21 8.45 -4.52
CA LEU A 87 7.68 7.94 -3.27
C LEU A 87 8.32 8.59 -2.06
N VAL A 88 9.63 8.75 -2.05
CA VAL A 88 10.36 9.43 -0.95
C VAL A 88 9.87 10.87 -0.72
N GLY A 89 9.35 11.53 -1.77
CA GLY A 89 8.82 12.89 -1.70
C GLY A 89 7.40 13.01 -1.16
N MET A 90 6.68 11.88 -1.00
CA MET A 90 5.31 11.89 -0.50
C MET A 90 5.26 12.13 1.01
N ASP A 91 4.24 12.82 1.46
CA ASP A 91 3.97 13.05 2.89
C ASP A 91 3.29 11.84 3.51
N ILE A 92 2.34 11.25 2.79
CA ILE A 92 1.57 10.07 3.18
C ILE A 92 1.08 9.35 1.93
N THR A 93 0.93 8.03 2.02
CA THR A 93 0.35 7.20 0.96
C THR A 93 -0.93 6.53 1.41
N VAL A 94 -1.82 6.26 0.47
CA VAL A 94 -3.12 5.62 0.75
C VAL A 94 -3.33 4.47 -0.22
N PHE A 95 -3.47 3.25 0.30
CA PHE A 95 -3.70 2.02 -0.45
C PHE A 95 -4.99 1.35 0.03
N PRO A 96 -6.16 1.82 -0.41
CA PRO A 96 -7.46 1.32 0.07
C PRO A 96 -7.86 0.03 -0.65
N SER A 97 -7.05 -1.02 -0.49
CA SER A 97 -7.22 -2.29 -1.18
C SER A 97 -8.53 -2.99 -0.85
N TYR A 98 -9.20 -3.53 -1.89
CA TYR A 98 -10.31 -4.48 -1.74
C TYR A 98 -9.83 -5.92 -1.61
N TYR A 99 -8.71 -6.24 -2.22
CA TYR A 99 -8.05 -7.53 -2.10
C TYR A 99 -6.60 -7.40 -2.53
N GLU A 100 -5.71 -7.76 -1.64
CA GLU A 100 -4.28 -7.80 -1.91
C GLU A 100 -3.68 -8.95 -1.08
N PRO A 101 -3.14 -10.03 -1.69
CA PRO A 101 -2.62 -11.18 -0.94
C PRO A 101 -1.58 -10.81 0.10
N TRP A 102 -0.67 -9.90 -0.23
CA TRP A 102 0.27 -9.30 0.71
C TRP A 102 0.16 -7.77 0.71
N GLY A 103 0.52 -7.10 -0.37
CA GLY A 103 0.56 -5.66 -0.48
C GLY A 103 2.01 -5.16 -0.43
N TYR A 104 2.72 -5.33 -1.54
CA TYR A 104 4.09 -4.80 -1.66
C TYR A 104 4.12 -3.28 -1.65
N THR A 105 3.15 -2.62 -2.28
CA THR A 105 3.11 -1.16 -2.37
C THR A 105 3.04 -0.46 -1.00
N PRO A 106 2.19 -0.85 -0.04
CA PRO A 106 2.25 -0.28 1.30
C PRO A 106 3.53 -0.65 2.06
N LEU A 107 4.08 -1.86 1.88
CA LEU A 107 5.35 -2.25 2.48
C LEU A 107 6.52 -1.43 1.93
N GLU A 108 6.59 -1.23 0.62
CA GLU A 108 7.59 -0.37 -0.02
C GLU A 108 7.49 1.07 0.48
N SER A 109 6.27 1.59 0.63
CA SER A 109 6.04 2.93 1.15
C SER A 109 6.65 3.12 2.53
N VAL A 110 6.38 2.21 3.47
CA VAL A 110 6.96 2.30 4.82
C VAL A 110 8.46 2.06 4.83
N ALA A 111 9.00 1.22 3.92
CA ALA A 111 10.44 1.02 3.77
C ALA A 111 11.16 2.29 3.30
N PHE A 112 10.48 3.16 2.58
CA PHE A 112 10.97 4.51 2.25
C PHE A 112 10.59 5.57 3.28
N SER A 113 10.19 5.16 4.48
CA SER A 113 9.81 6.06 5.58
C SER A 113 8.61 6.94 5.24
N VAL A 114 7.67 6.48 4.43
CA VAL A 114 6.45 7.22 4.13
C VAL A 114 5.30 6.65 4.95
N PRO A 115 4.65 7.44 5.82
CA PRO A 115 3.47 7.01 6.55
C PRO A 115 2.39 6.53 5.60
N THR A 116 1.70 5.46 5.96
CA THR A 116 0.86 4.73 5.01
C THR A 116 -0.49 4.39 5.63
N ILE A 117 -1.55 4.61 4.86
CA ILE A 117 -2.90 4.12 5.16
C ILE A 117 -3.17 2.90 4.29
N THR A 118 -3.59 1.80 4.89
CA THR A 118 -3.96 0.56 4.19
C THR A 118 -5.22 -0.04 4.82
N THR A 119 -5.66 -1.20 4.34
CA THR A 119 -6.88 -1.86 4.83
C THR A 119 -6.61 -3.28 5.33
N THR A 120 -7.55 -3.84 6.09
CA THR A 120 -7.52 -5.24 6.51
C THR A 120 -7.74 -6.25 5.38
N LEU A 121 -8.07 -5.82 4.16
CA LEU A 121 -8.15 -6.68 2.97
C LEU A 121 -6.81 -6.81 2.23
N ALA A 122 -5.76 -6.16 2.73
CA ALA A 122 -4.37 -6.41 2.34
C ALA A 122 -3.68 -7.27 3.41
N GLY A 123 -2.94 -8.30 2.99
CA GLY A 123 -2.19 -9.17 3.90
C GLY A 123 -1.21 -8.40 4.78
N PHE A 124 -0.50 -7.41 4.22
CA PHE A 124 0.36 -6.50 4.97
C PHE A 124 -0.43 -5.73 6.04
N GLY A 125 -1.61 -5.19 5.69
CA GLY A 125 -2.47 -4.51 6.66
C GLY A 125 -2.88 -5.43 7.81
N LEU A 126 -3.34 -6.66 7.52
CA LEU A 126 -3.67 -7.65 8.54
C LEU A 126 -2.47 -8.05 9.41
N TRP A 127 -1.28 -8.08 8.82
CA TRP A 127 -0.05 -8.41 9.54
C TRP A 127 0.34 -7.26 10.47
N VAL A 128 0.28 -6.01 9.99
CA VAL A 128 0.58 -4.82 10.79
C VAL A 128 -0.43 -4.65 11.93
N ASP A 129 -1.71 -4.88 11.69
CA ASP A 129 -2.78 -4.77 12.70
C ASP A 129 -2.56 -5.69 13.93
N LYS A 130 -1.76 -6.75 13.76
CA LYS A 130 -1.36 -7.66 14.82
C LYS A 130 -0.08 -7.27 15.55
N GLN A 131 0.63 -6.26 15.06
CA GLN A 131 1.84 -5.77 15.69
C GLN A 131 1.49 -4.88 16.89
N ARG A 132 2.52 -4.47 17.65
CA ARG A 132 2.36 -3.47 18.70
C ARG A 132 1.98 -2.12 18.09
N GLU A 133 1.44 -1.23 18.92
CA GLU A 133 1.12 0.15 18.51
C GLU A 133 2.29 0.78 17.75
N HIS A 134 1.98 1.34 16.60
CA HIS A 134 2.91 2.03 15.71
C HIS A 134 2.22 3.28 15.14
N LEU A 135 3.02 4.28 14.80
CA LEU A 135 2.50 5.54 14.26
C LEU A 135 2.57 5.60 12.72
N GLY A 136 3.40 4.75 12.13
CA GLY A 136 3.75 4.84 10.70
C GLY A 136 2.75 4.21 9.74
N VAL A 137 1.82 3.39 10.23
CA VAL A 137 0.80 2.74 9.40
C VAL A 137 -0.55 2.86 10.08
N GLU A 138 -1.55 3.30 9.36
CA GLU A 138 -2.94 3.22 9.79
C GLU A 138 -3.65 2.13 9.00
N VAL A 139 -4.22 1.14 9.71
CA VAL A 139 -4.93 0.02 9.11
C VAL A 139 -6.43 0.23 9.31
N ILE A 140 -7.15 0.45 8.22
CA ILE A 140 -8.59 0.64 8.24
C ILE A 140 -9.28 -0.71 8.04
N ARG A 141 -10.18 -1.06 8.95
CA ARG A 141 -11.02 -2.24 8.78
C ARG A 141 -11.92 -2.06 7.58
N ARG A 142 -11.82 -2.99 6.63
CA ARG A 142 -12.62 -3.04 5.42
C ARG A 142 -13.28 -4.39 5.26
N ASP A 143 -14.51 -4.39 4.79
CA ASP A 143 -15.27 -5.54 4.33
C ASP A 143 -16.07 -5.15 3.07
N ASP A 144 -16.88 -6.08 2.54
CA ASP A 144 -17.63 -5.89 1.29
C ASP A 144 -18.77 -4.85 1.39
N TYR A 145 -19.08 -4.32 2.58
CA TYR A 145 -20.28 -3.52 2.83
C TYR A 145 -20.01 -2.19 3.51
N ASN A 146 -18.76 -1.88 3.88
CA ASN A 146 -18.45 -0.70 4.68
C ASN A 146 -17.68 0.40 3.91
N ASP A 147 -17.81 0.48 2.60
CA ASP A 147 -17.08 1.45 1.76
C ASP A 147 -17.18 2.89 2.28
N LYS A 148 -18.39 3.32 2.65
CA LYS A 148 -18.60 4.67 3.16
C LYS A 148 -17.84 4.94 4.47
N GLU A 149 -17.81 3.97 5.37
CA GLU A 149 -17.04 4.08 6.62
C GLU A 149 -15.54 4.16 6.33
N VAL A 150 -15.06 3.41 5.34
CA VAL A 150 -13.65 3.44 4.90
C VAL A 150 -13.30 4.81 4.32
N GLU A 151 -14.16 5.38 3.47
CA GLU A 151 -13.98 6.72 2.92
C GLU A 151 -13.90 7.79 4.01
N GLU A 152 -14.83 7.76 4.98
CA GLU A 152 -14.85 8.66 6.12
C GLU A 152 -13.57 8.54 6.97
N LYS A 153 -13.12 7.32 7.25
CA LYS A 153 -11.89 7.08 8.01
C LYS A 153 -10.65 7.55 7.27
N ILE A 154 -10.55 7.34 5.96
CA ILE A 154 -9.44 7.87 5.15
C ILE A 154 -9.43 9.40 5.23
N ALA A 155 -10.58 10.04 5.06
CA ALA A 155 -10.69 11.49 5.13
C ALA A 155 -10.27 12.04 6.51
N ASP A 156 -10.74 11.43 7.59
CA ASP A 156 -10.37 11.80 8.96
C ASP A 156 -8.87 11.63 9.20
N SER A 157 -8.27 10.55 8.70
CA SER A 157 -6.84 10.28 8.83
C SER A 157 -6.02 11.34 8.10
N LEU A 158 -6.40 11.70 6.88
CA LEU A 158 -5.73 12.75 6.11
C LEU A 158 -5.87 14.12 6.78
N LEU A 159 -7.04 14.43 7.36
CA LEU A 159 -7.25 15.66 8.11
C LEU A 159 -6.37 15.70 9.38
N ARG A 160 -6.33 14.62 10.15
CA ARG A 160 -5.44 14.52 11.32
C ARG A 160 -3.97 14.69 10.92
N PHE A 161 -3.55 13.99 9.87
CA PHE A 161 -2.18 14.10 9.37
C PHE A 161 -1.82 15.52 8.94
N SER A 162 -2.71 16.21 8.23
CA SER A 162 -2.50 17.58 7.76
C SER A 162 -2.34 18.62 8.88
N ALA A 163 -2.80 18.30 10.09
CA ALA A 163 -2.69 19.15 11.26
C ALA A 163 -1.43 18.89 12.11
N LEU A 164 -0.62 17.89 11.75
CA LEU A 164 0.60 17.54 12.47
C LEU A 164 1.72 18.55 12.22
N ASP A 165 2.54 18.77 13.23
CA ASP A 165 3.79 19.50 13.09
C ASP A 165 4.93 18.62 12.54
N GLU A 166 6.04 19.24 12.17
CA GLU A 166 7.22 18.56 11.60
C GLU A 166 7.77 17.44 12.52
N LYS A 167 7.67 17.63 13.82
CA LYS A 167 8.17 16.66 14.80
C LYS A 167 7.34 15.36 14.74
N HIS A 168 6.02 15.48 14.81
CA HIS A 168 5.12 14.32 14.74
C HIS A 168 5.18 13.61 13.39
N VAL A 169 5.26 14.37 12.28
CA VAL A 169 5.49 13.76 10.96
C VAL A 169 6.80 12.99 10.92
N SER A 170 7.88 13.54 11.52
CA SER A 170 9.17 12.84 11.59
C SER A 170 9.09 11.56 12.43
N GLU A 171 8.37 11.59 13.54
CA GLU A 171 8.13 10.40 14.38
C GLU A 171 7.34 9.32 13.63
N MET A 172 6.31 9.70 12.87
CA MET A 172 5.57 8.77 12.01
C MET A 172 6.45 8.15 10.93
N ARG A 173 7.33 8.93 10.30
CA ARG A 173 8.26 8.45 9.28
C ARG A 173 9.27 7.45 9.83
N VAL A 174 9.79 7.70 11.03
CA VAL A 174 10.68 6.75 11.73
C VAL A 174 9.91 5.46 12.04
N SER A 175 8.72 5.58 12.59
CA SER A 175 7.88 4.43 12.92
C SER A 175 7.49 3.61 11.68
N ALA A 176 7.24 4.25 10.53
CA ALA A 176 6.99 3.55 9.26
C ALA A 176 8.20 2.70 8.86
N TYR A 177 9.41 3.26 8.92
CA TYR A 177 10.63 2.52 8.62
C TYR A 177 10.84 1.33 9.57
N GLU A 178 10.66 1.55 10.88
CA GLU A 178 10.81 0.49 11.90
C GLU A 178 9.88 -0.72 11.63
N ILE A 179 8.65 -0.48 11.16
CA ILE A 179 7.75 -1.55 10.74
C ILE A 179 8.32 -2.33 9.56
N SER A 180 8.88 -1.65 8.55
CA SER A 180 9.45 -2.33 7.40
C SER A 180 10.59 -3.26 7.76
N GLU A 181 11.42 -2.89 8.75
CA GLU A 181 12.50 -3.72 9.25
C GLU A 181 11.99 -5.06 9.83
N THR A 182 10.82 -5.05 10.46
CA THR A 182 10.21 -6.28 11.00
C THR A 182 9.62 -7.20 9.94
N ALA A 183 9.42 -6.69 8.71
CA ALA A 183 8.95 -7.45 7.55
C ALA A 183 10.08 -8.03 6.68
N LEU A 184 11.33 -7.92 7.11
CA LEU A 184 12.46 -8.52 6.42
C LEU A 184 12.39 -10.05 6.45
N TRP A 185 12.91 -10.68 5.41
CA TRP A 185 12.92 -12.15 5.29
C TRP A 185 13.59 -12.86 6.47
N GLU A 186 14.58 -12.27 7.10
CA GLU A 186 15.24 -12.83 8.29
C GLU A 186 14.27 -13.04 9.46
N HIS A 187 13.21 -12.21 9.55
CA HIS A 187 12.15 -12.32 10.56
C HIS A 187 11.00 -13.21 10.11
N LEU A 188 10.61 -13.12 8.84
CA LEU A 188 9.48 -13.88 8.31
C LEU A 188 9.83 -15.33 8.02
N PHE A 189 11.11 -15.65 7.76
CA PHE A 189 11.55 -16.99 7.37
C PHE A 189 11.33 -18.03 8.48
N ALA A 190 11.42 -17.64 9.73
CA ALA A 190 11.17 -18.54 10.86
C ALA A 190 9.74 -19.16 10.82
N ALA A 191 8.74 -18.40 10.37
CA ALA A 191 7.40 -18.91 10.18
C ALA A 191 7.30 -19.94 9.03
N TYR A 192 8.09 -19.76 7.97
CA TYR A 192 8.21 -20.75 6.89
C TYR A 192 8.86 -22.03 7.36
N GLU A 193 9.95 -21.96 8.14
CA GLU A 193 10.63 -23.14 8.70
C GLU A 193 9.67 -23.95 9.59
N GLN A 194 8.88 -23.27 10.43
CA GLN A 194 7.86 -23.91 11.23
C GLN A 194 6.81 -24.59 10.35
N ALA A 195 6.25 -23.88 9.36
CA ALA A 195 5.25 -24.44 8.46
C ALA A 195 5.78 -25.66 7.68
N TYR A 196 7.02 -25.64 7.23
CA TYR A 196 7.66 -26.78 6.56
C TYR A 196 7.80 -27.96 7.51
N SER A 197 8.23 -27.73 8.75
CA SER A 197 8.37 -28.78 9.76
C SER A 197 7.03 -29.44 10.04
N GLU A 198 5.97 -28.67 10.25
CA GLU A 198 4.60 -29.16 10.45
C GLU A 198 4.07 -29.92 9.23
N ALA A 199 4.38 -29.45 8.02
CA ALA A 199 3.97 -30.12 6.78
C ALA A 199 4.67 -31.50 6.64
N VAL A 200 5.96 -31.60 6.96
CA VAL A 200 6.71 -32.85 6.94
C VAL A 200 6.15 -33.84 7.98
N GLU A 201 5.95 -33.41 9.22
CA GLU A 201 5.35 -34.24 10.26
C GLU A 201 3.96 -34.76 9.85
N SER A 202 3.11 -33.87 9.34
CA SER A 202 1.79 -34.23 8.85
C SER A 202 1.85 -35.23 7.69
N SER A 203 2.85 -35.13 6.83
CA SER A 203 3.06 -36.06 5.72
C SER A 203 3.45 -37.45 6.24
N VAL A 204 4.38 -37.52 7.20
CA VAL A 204 4.79 -38.79 7.84
C VAL A 204 3.60 -39.47 8.52
N ILE A 205 2.79 -38.72 9.28
CA ILE A 205 1.59 -39.26 9.94
C ILE A 205 0.61 -39.85 8.93
N ARG A 206 0.34 -39.13 7.84
CA ARG A 206 -0.57 -39.58 6.76
C ARG A 206 -0.04 -40.85 6.09
N THR A 207 1.27 -40.89 5.78
CA THR A 207 1.89 -42.08 5.17
C THR A 207 1.80 -43.30 6.08
N ASN A 208 2.12 -43.15 7.37
CA ASN A 208 2.04 -44.24 8.33
C ASN A 208 0.60 -44.74 8.49
N ARG A 209 -0.40 -43.85 8.50
CA ARG A 209 -1.82 -44.23 8.57
C ARG A 209 -2.25 -45.03 7.35
N ALA A 210 -1.86 -44.58 6.14
CA ALA A 210 -2.18 -45.29 4.90
C ALA A 210 -1.57 -46.71 4.89
N VAL A 211 -0.32 -46.87 5.35
CA VAL A 211 0.32 -48.19 5.47
C VAL A 211 -0.41 -49.08 6.45
N LEU A 212 -0.86 -48.56 7.59
CA LEU A 212 -1.64 -49.31 8.56
C LEU A 212 -3.02 -49.76 8.02
N ASP A 213 -3.71 -48.84 7.31
CA ASP A 213 -5.01 -49.12 6.71
C ASP A 213 -4.89 -50.22 5.62
N GLU A 214 -3.85 -50.18 4.79
CA GLU A 214 -3.57 -51.23 3.81
C GLU A 214 -3.22 -52.60 4.47
N SER A 215 -2.49 -52.60 5.58
CA SER A 215 -2.14 -53.80 6.29
C SER A 215 -3.37 -54.44 6.96
N ASN A 216 -4.29 -53.62 7.50
CA ASN A 216 -5.54 -54.09 8.09
C ASN A 216 -6.47 -54.63 7.02
N ALA A 217 -6.59 -54.00 5.85
CA ALA A 217 -7.42 -54.48 4.74
C ALA A 217 -6.94 -55.82 4.19
N ARG A 218 -5.64 -56.14 4.26
CA ARG A 218 -5.09 -57.45 3.84
C ARG A 218 -5.32 -58.54 4.86
N ASN A 219 -5.60 -58.19 6.12
CA ASN A 219 -5.80 -59.13 7.22
C ASN A 219 -7.28 -59.39 7.54
N GLU A 220 -8.22 -58.80 6.82
CA GLU A 220 -9.63 -59.13 6.97
C GLU A 220 -9.89 -60.56 6.46
N PRO A 221 -10.50 -61.44 7.26
CA PRO A 221 -10.80 -62.80 6.85
C PRO A 221 -11.84 -62.75 5.73
N VAL A 222 -11.52 -63.40 4.61
CA VAL A 222 -12.48 -63.60 3.53
C VAL A 222 -13.66 -64.39 4.07
N SER A 223 -14.80 -63.72 4.28
CA SER A 223 -16.04 -64.39 4.62
C SER A 223 -16.58 -65.08 3.37
N TYR A 224 -16.53 -66.41 3.41
CA TYR A 224 -17.16 -67.27 2.41
C TYR A 224 -18.66 -67.37 2.66
#